data_8bdbf406aa7f5511a754918119610d08
#
_entry.id   8bdbf406aa7f5511a754918119610d08
#
_cell.length_a   1.000
_cell.length_b   1.000
_cell.length_c   1.000
_cell.angle_alpha   90.00
_cell.angle_beta   90.00
_cell.angle_gamma   90.00
#
_symmetry.space_group_name_H-M   'P 1'
#
loop_
_entity.id
_entity.type
_entity.pdbx_description
1 polymer ?
#
loop_
_entity_poly.entity_id
_entity_poly.type
_entity_poly.pdbx_seq_one_letter_code
_entity_poly.pdbx_strand_id
1 'polypeptide(L)'
;MISKRVLIALVLAAFAGAAWADERQVGVQPAGATLPGYHLQPGDIITVSVWKETDLQAEVLVRPDGGFTFPLAGEVAAVGKTVDDIRTVLADRLKRYIPNPVVTVALKQINGNRVYVVGRVNHAGDFPLSSPLDVMQAIALAGGTTPFAAINDIVILRRQNGQQQAIHFHYADVARGRELAQNVLLQTGDTVVVP
;
A
#
# COMPACT_ATOMS: atom_id res chain seq x y z
N MET A 1 39.74 84.33 -14.06
CA MET A 1 38.45 85.03 -13.81
C MET A 1 37.41 84.02 -13.40
N ILE A 2 37.05 84.07 -12.15
CA ILE A 2 35.69 84.13 -11.59
C ILE A 2 34.76 83.08 -12.14
N SER A 3 34.12 82.18 -11.33
CA SER A 3 33.28 82.45 -10.16
C SER A 3 32.89 81.16 -9.43
N LYS A 4 32.86 81.27 -8.17
CA LYS A 4 32.21 80.37 -7.19
C LYS A 4 30.73 80.18 -7.49
N ARG A 5 30.19 78.98 -7.26
CA ARG A 5 28.87 78.83 -6.59
C ARG A 5 28.78 77.49 -5.97
N VAL A 6 28.65 77.51 -4.69
CA VAL A 6 28.20 76.49 -3.72
C VAL A 6 26.77 76.03 -4.05
N LEU A 7 26.53 74.74 -4.03
CA LEU A 7 25.18 74.26 -3.82
C LEU A 7 25.23 73.00 -2.98
N ILE A 8 24.66 73.12 -1.82
CA ILE A 8 24.33 72.07 -0.82
C ILE A 8 23.28 71.15 -1.42
N ALA A 9 23.52 69.86 -1.48
CA ALA A 9 22.51 68.89 -1.80
C ALA A 9 22.37 67.88 -0.66
N LEU A 10 21.17 67.87 -0.18
CA LEU A 10 20.55 67.15 0.89
C LEU A 10 20.78 65.62 0.76
N VAL A 11 21.30 65.03 1.85
CA VAL A 11 21.35 63.55 2.00
C VAL A 11 19.96 63.10 2.50
N LEU A 12 19.19 62.47 1.61
CA LEU A 12 17.99 61.71 1.99
C LEU A 12 18.38 60.23 2.07
N ALA A 13 18.57 59.75 3.28
CA ALA A 13 18.71 58.33 3.57
C ALA A 13 17.36 57.67 3.46
N ALA A 14 17.10 56.98 2.36
CA ALA A 14 15.98 56.07 2.23
C ALA A 14 16.36 54.71 2.86
N PHE A 15 15.88 54.46 4.04
CA PHE A 15 15.87 53.14 4.67
C PHE A 15 14.85 52.29 3.91
N ALA A 16 15.29 51.53 2.94
CA ALA A 16 14.50 50.43 2.36
C ALA A 16 14.68 49.18 3.25
N GLY A 17 13.72 48.97 4.13
CA GLY A 17 13.61 47.74 4.91
C GLY A 17 13.36 46.59 3.96
N ALA A 18 14.38 45.76 3.71
CA ALA A 18 14.22 44.47 3.09
C ALA A 18 13.56 43.52 4.12
N ALA A 19 12.24 43.40 4.04
CA ALA A 19 11.52 42.31 4.68
C ALA A 19 11.91 41.00 3.97
N TRP A 20 12.75 40.22 4.59
CA TRP A 20 13.07 38.89 4.16
C TRP A 20 11.85 38.03 4.53
N ALA A 21 10.96 37.84 3.56
CA ALA A 21 9.97 36.80 3.60
C ALA A 21 10.73 35.47 3.45
N ASP A 22 10.95 34.79 4.56
CA ASP A 22 11.36 33.38 4.60
C ASP A 22 10.16 32.55 4.09
N GLU A 23 10.01 32.49 2.77
CA GLU A 23 9.17 31.50 2.12
C GLU A 23 9.81 30.14 2.33
N ARG A 24 9.47 29.51 3.47
CA ARG A 24 9.63 28.07 3.60
C ARG A 24 8.79 27.44 2.50
N GLN A 25 9.43 27.15 1.39
CA GLN A 25 8.91 26.23 0.42
C GLN A 25 8.72 24.89 1.14
N VAL A 26 7.50 24.67 1.63
CA VAL A 26 7.03 23.33 1.92
C VAL A 26 7.07 22.63 0.57
N GLY A 27 8.15 21.90 0.35
CA GLY A 27 8.30 21.04 -0.81
C GLY A 27 7.17 20.02 -0.77
N VAL A 28 6.09 20.32 -1.48
CA VAL A 28 5.11 19.32 -1.86
C VAL A 28 5.85 18.38 -2.78
N GLN A 29 6.42 17.32 -2.22
CA GLN A 29 6.88 16.20 -3.00
C GLN A 29 5.67 15.72 -3.81
N PRO A 30 5.77 15.62 -5.14
CA PRO A 30 4.70 15.02 -5.91
C PRO A 30 4.52 13.59 -5.35
N ALA A 31 3.34 13.32 -4.81
CA ALA A 31 2.92 11.98 -4.41
C ALA A 31 2.72 11.14 -5.68
N GLY A 32 3.83 10.80 -6.32
CA GLY A 32 3.94 9.97 -7.51
C GLY A 32 4.57 8.61 -7.21
N ALA A 33 4.56 8.16 -5.96
CA ALA A 33 4.77 6.75 -5.68
C ALA A 33 3.49 6.04 -6.15
N THR A 34 3.50 5.54 -7.38
CA THR A 34 2.54 4.53 -7.84
C THR A 34 2.63 3.41 -6.81
N LEU A 35 1.58 3.23 -6.02
CA LEU A 35 1.49 2.07 -5.14
C LEU A 35 1.68 0.83 -6.02
N PRO A 36 2.54 -0.12 -5.65
CA PRO A 36 2.71 -1.34 -6.43
C PRO A 36 1.33 -1.97 -6.60
N GLY A 37 1.01 -2.37 -7.83
CA GLY A 37 -0.27 -2.98 -8.14
C GLY A 37 -0.52 -4.19 -7.24
N TYR A 38 -1.77 -4.45 -6.89
CA TYR A 38 -2.14 -5.62 -6.11
C TYR A 38 -1.73 -6.90 -6.84
N HIS A 39 -1.06 -7.81 -6.14
CA HIS A 39 -0.67 -9.11 -6.64
C HIS A 39 -1.65 -10.17 -6.10
N LEU A 40 -2.28 -10.89 -7.00
CA LEU A 40 -3.25 -11.91 -6.67
C LEU A 40 -2.68 -12.98 -5.74
N GLN A 41 -3.50 -13.37 -4.77
CA GLN A 41 -3.20 -14.39 -3.77
C GLN A 41 -4.21 -15.56 -3.88
N PRO A 42 -3.87 -16.76 -3.37
CA PRO A 42 -4.82 -17.85 -3.27
C PRO A 42 -6.03 -17.43 -2.43
N GLY A 43 -7.23 -17.75 -2.91
CA GLY A 43 -8.48 -17.36 -2.27
C GLY A 43 -9.13 -16.10 -2.82
N ASP A 44 -8.41 -15.31 -3.61
CA ASP A 44 -8.97 -14.13 -4.26
C ASP A 44 -9.99 -14.53 -5.33
N ILE A 45 -11.00 -13.68 -5.53
CA ILE A 45 -11.99 -13.85 -6.57
C ILE A 45 -11.85 -12.72 -7.58
N ILE A 46 -11.66 -13.07 -8.83
CA ILE A 46 -11.64 -12.15 -9.97
C ILE A 46 -12.85 -12.37 -10.86
N THR A 47 -13.32 -11.32 -11.49
CA THR A 47 -14.31 -11.40 -12.58
C THR A 47 -13.58 -11.22 -13.89
N VAL A 48 -13.78 -12.15 -14.80
CA VAL A 48 -13.25 -12.10 -16.15
C VAL A 48 -14.42 -11.99 -17.12
N SER A 49 -14.35 -11.08 -18.08
CA SER A 49 -15.31 -10.96 -19.15
C SER A 49 -14.63 -10.66 -20.48
N VAL A 50 -15.18 -11.21 -21.56
CA VAL A 50 -14.71 -10.97 -22.93
C VAL A 50 -15.82 -10.25 -23.69
N TRP A 51 -15.48 -9.11 -24.32
CA TRP A 51 -16.44 -8.29 -25.04
C TRP A 51 -17.13 -9.06 -26.16
N LYS A 52 -18.48 -8.97 -26.19
CA LYS A 52 -19.38 -9.67 -27.13
C LYS A 52 -19.44 -11.20 -26.98
N GLU A 53 -18.78 -11.78 -25.97
CA GLU A 53 -18.80 -13.22 -25.72
C GLU A 53 -19.44 -13.46 -24.34
N THR A 54 -20.77 -13.57 -24.31
CA THR A 54 -21.54 -13.76 -23.06
C THR A 54 -21.19 -15.06 -22.34
N ASP A 55 -20.80 -16.09 -23.07
CA ASP A 55 -20.39 -17.40 -22.52
C ASP A 55 -18.97 -17.37 -21.91
N LEU A 56 -18.23 -16.27 -22.11
CA LEU A 56 -16.90 -16.03 -21.55
C LEU A 56 -16.94 -14.96 -20.46
N GLN A 57 -18.00 -14.95 -19.68
CA GLN A 57 -18.09 -14.15 -18.46
C GLN A 57 -18.16 -15.09 -17.25
N ALA A 58 -17.16 -15.03 -16.39
CA ALA A 58 -17.08 -15.89 -15.22
C ALA A 58 -16.44 -15.20 -14.01
N GLU A 59 -16.90 -15.59 -12.83
CA GLU A 59 -16.20 -15.34 -11.58
C GLU A 59 -15.28 -16.52 -11.31
N VAL A 60 -14.01 -16.23 -11.06
CA VAL A 60 -12.97 -17.24 -10.94
C VAL A 60 -12.27 -17.11 -9.61
N LEU A 61 -12.20 -18.20 -8.88
CA LEU A 61 -11.43 -18.31 -7.64
C LEU A 61 -9.97 -18.65 -7.98
N VAL A 62 -9.03 -17.89 -7.43
CA VAL A 62 -7.61 -18.27 -7.43
C VAL A 62 -7.43 -19.43 -6.45
N ARG A 63 -7.12 -20.61 -6.99
CA ARG A 63 -6.97 -21.83 -6.20
C ARG A 63 -5.73 -21.81 -5.30
N PRO A 64 -5.67 -22.69 -4.28
CA PRO A 64 -4.51 -22.84 -3.40
C PRO A 64 -3.21 -23.21 -4.14
N ASP A 65 -3.30 -23.86 -5.31
CA ASP A 65 -2.16 -24.18 -6.18
C ASP A 65 -1.64 -22.98 -6.98
N GLY A 66 -2.29 -21.81 -6.83
CA GLY A 66 -1.89 -20.55 -7.42
C GLY A 66 -2.44 -20.28 -8.81
N GLY A 67 -3.31 -21.13 -9.35
CA GLY A 67 -3.89 -20.99 -10.68
C GLY A 67 -5.43 -20.89 -10.67
N PHE A 68 -5.97 -20.68 -11.86
CA PHE A 68 -7.40 -20.81 -12.15
C PHE A 68 -7.60 -21.35 -13.56
N THR A 69 -8.78 -21.90 -13.85
CA THR A 69 -9.14 -22.35 -15.17
C THR A 69 -10.15 -21.39 -15.79
N PHE A 70 -9.95 -21.04 -17.06
CA PHE A 70 -10.88 -20.20 -17.83
C PHE A 70 -11.23 -20.85 -19.16
N PRO A 71 -12.50 -20.79 -19.63
CA PRO A 71 -12.90 -21.39 -20.89
C PRO A 71 -12.01 -20.93 -22.05
N LEU A 72 -11.67 -21.83 -22.97
CA LEU A 72 -10.78 -21.65 -24.12
C LEU A 72 -9.31 -21.29 -23.76
N ALA A 73 -9.06 -20.61 -22.65
CA ALA A 73 -7.72 -20.25 -22.22
C ALA A 73 -7.02 -21.36 -21.41
N GLY A 74 -7.80 -22.32 -20.85
CA GLY A 74 -7.29 -23.41 -20.01
C GLY A 74 -6.75 -22.93 -18.66
N GLU A 75 -5.71 -23.58 -18.17
CA GLU A 75 -5.08 -23.30 -16.89
C GLU A 75 -4.23 -22.02 -16.95
N VAL A 76 -4.44 -21.09 -16.02
CA VAL A 76 -3.72 -19.81 -15.92
C VAL A 76 -3.10 -19.66 -14.52
N ALA A 77 -1.80 -19.48 -14.43
CA ALA A 77 -1.12 -19.15 -13.18
C ALA A 77 -1.44 -17.69 -12.81
N ALA A 78 -1.93 -17.46 -11.59
CA ALA A 78 -2.43 -16.16 -11.12
C ALA A 78 -1.64 -15.57 -9.95
N VAL A 79 -1.18 -16.40 -9.01
CA VAL A 79 -0.49 -15.93 -7.81
C VAL A 79 0.75 -15.12 -8.17
N GLY A 80 0.90 -13.96 -7.49
CA GLY A 80 1.99 -13.04 -7.72
C GLY A 80 1.86 -12.17 -8.98
N LYS A 81 0.78 -12.31 -9.75
CA LYS A 81 0.49 -11.50 -10.92
C LYS A 81 -0.55 -10.44 -10.62
N THR A 82 -0.51 -9.34 -11.37
CA THR A 82 -1.54 -8.31 -11.33
C THR A 82 -2.73 -8.68 -12.21
N VAL A 83 -3.86 -8.00 -12.03
CA VAL A 83 -5.03 -8.17 -12.91
C VAL A 83 -4.71 -7.82 -14.38
N ASP A 84 -3.78 -6.89 -14.61
CA ASP A 84 -3.32 -6.52 -15.96
C ASP A 84 -2.47 -7.61 -16.61
N ASP A 85 -1.62 -8.28 -15.83
CA ASP A 85 -0.86 -9.44 -16.32
C ASP A 85 -1.81 -10.56 -16.73
N ILE A 86 -2.84 -10.85 -15.90
CA ILE A 86 -3.84 -11.86 -16.20
C ILE A 86 -4.62 -11.50 -17.45
N ARG A 87 -5.04 -10.22 -17.59
CA ARG A 87 -5.73 -9.72 -18.80
C ARG A 87 -4.88 -9.99 -20.04
N THR A 88 -3.61 -9.68 -20.00
CA THR A 88 -2.68 -9.89 -21.12
C THR A 88 -2.55 -11.37 -21.48
N VAL A 89 -2.33 -12.23 -20.50
CA VAL A 89 -2.22 -13.68 -20.70
C VAL A 89 -3.50 -14.27 -21.31
N LEU A 90 -4.67 -13.86 -20.80
CA LEU A 90 -5.96 -14.32 -21.32
C LEU A 90 -6.19 -13.84 -22.74
N ALA A 91 -5.93 -12.56 -23.02
CA ALA A 91 -6.07 -12.02 -24.37
C ALA A 91 -5.20 -12.80 -25.39
N ASP A 92 -3.95 -13.07 -25.05
CA ASP A 92 -3.04 -13.80 -25.93
C ASP A 92 -3.49 -15.25 -26.19
N ARG A 93 -4.00 -15.93 -25.18
CA ARG A 93 -4.50 -17.31 -25.32
C ARG A 93 -5.78 -17.37 -26.15
N LEU A 94 -6.69 -16.41 -25.95
CA LEU A 94 -7.97 -16.35 -26.64
C LEU A 94 -7.84 -15.96 -28.12
N LYS A 95 -6.75 -15.31 -28.55
CA LYS A 95 -6.49 -14.98 -29.97
C LYS A 95 -6.58 -16.19 -30.91
N ARG A 96 -6.38 -17.39 -30.40
CA ARG A 96 -6.50 -18.63 -31.20
C ARG A 96 -7.94 -18.95 -31.62
N TYR A 97 -8.91 -18.41 -30.87
CA TYR A 97 -10.32 -18.72 -31.03
C TYR A 97 -11.15 -17.49 -31.42
N ILE A 98 -10.72 -16.32 -30.95
CA ILE A 98 -11.46 -15.04 -31.12
C ILE A 98 -10.52 -14.00 -31.73
N PRO A 99 -10.86 -13.44 -32.90
CA PRO A 99 -10.09 -12.34 -33.48
C PRO A 99 -10.16 -11.10 -32.60
N ASN A 100 -9.00 -10.56 -32.21
CA ASN A 100 -8.88 -9.35 -31.38
C ASN A 100 -9.74 -9.36 -30.09
N PRO A 101 -9.55 -10.34 -29.17
CA PRO A 101 -10.37 -10.44 -27.98
C PRO A 101 -10.12 -9.25 -27.05
N VAL A 102 -11.19 -8.57 -26.63
CA VAL A 102 -11.13 -7.50 -25.62
C VAL A 102 -11.50 -8.12 -24.28
N VAL A 103 -10.50 -8.37 -23.45
CA VAL A 103 -10.63 -9.01 -22.15
C VAL A 103 -10.63 -7.96 -21.06
N THR A 104 -11.58 -8.04 -20.13
CA THR A 104 -11.63 -7.26 -18.90
C THR A 104 -11.43 -8.21 -17.72
N VAL A 105 -10.52 -7.86 -16.84
CA VAL A 105 -10.28 -8.57 -15.57
C VAL A 105 -10.44 -7.58 -14.43
N ALA A 106 -11.32 -7.88 -13.49
CA ALA A 106 -11.56 -7.06 -12.31
C ALA A 106 -11.40 -7.90 -11.04
N LEU A 107 -10.78 -7.31 -10.01
CA LEU A 107 -10.72 -7.92 -8.69
C LEU A 107 -12.08 -7.74 -8.01
N LYS A 108 -12.73 -8.85 -7.66
CA LYS A 108 -14.04 -8.86 -6.99
C LYS A 108 -13.92 -8.94 -5.48
N GLN A 109 -13.08 -9.85 -4.98
CA GLN A 109 -12.87 -10.04 -3.54
C GLN A 109 -11.40 -10.32 -3.25
N ILE A 110 -10.88 -9.67 -2.22
CA ILE A 110 -9.54 -9.89 -1.67
C ILE A 110 -9.69 -10.78 -0.44
N ASN A 111 -9.50 -12.08 -0.61
CA ASN A 111 -9.61 -13.04 0.48
C ASN A 111 -8.26 -13.62 0.91
N GLY A 112 -7.29 -13.65 -0.01
CA GLY A 112 -5.98 -14.21 0.25
C GLY A 112 -5.01 -13.26 0.95
N ASN A 113 -5.30 -11.96 0.94
CA ASN A 113 -4.42 -10.95 1.52
C ASN A 113 -4.89 -10.55 2.91
N ARG A 114 -4.36 -11.23 3.95
CA ARG A 114 -4.77 -11.04 5.35
C ARG A 114 -3.58 -10.96 6.28
N VAL A 115 -3.79 -10.25 7.39
CA VAL A 115 -2.91 -10.26 8.56
C VAL A 115 -3.69 -10.78 9.77
N TYR A 116 -2.99 -11.30 10.75
CA TYR A 116 -3.56 -11.88 11.95
C TYR A 116 -3.14 -11.07 13.16
N VAL A 117 -4.06 -10.78 14.06
CA VAL A 117 -3.77 -10.14 15.35
C VAL A 117 -4.26 -11.05 16.45
N VAL A 118 -3.36 -11.47 17.32
CA VAL A 118 -3.65 -12.44 18.38
C VAL A 118 -3.12 -11.95 19.74
N GLY A 119 -3.68 -12.52 20.81
CA GLY A 119 -3.25 -12.24 22.17
C GLY A 119 -4.14 -11.22 22.86
N ARG A 120 -3.54 -10.31 23.66
CA ARG A 120 -4.27 -9.38 24.53
C ARG A 120 -4.73 -8.13 23.81
N VAL A 121 -5.56 -8.30 22.77
CA VAL A 121 -6.30 -7.27 22.07
C VAL A 121 -7.80 -7.45 22.30
N ASN A 122 -8.60 -6.40 22.04
CA ASN A 122 -10.04 -6.49 22.27
C ASN A 122 -10.75 -7.40 21.25
N HIS A 123 -10.27 -7.44 20.00
CA HIS A 123 -10.82 -8.28 18.92
C HIS A 123 -9.67 -9.00 18.21
N ALA A 124 -9.28 -10.14 18.76
CA ALA A 124 -8.32 -11.01 18.07
C ALA A 124 -8.96 -11.65 16.84
N GLY A 125 -8.22 -11.77 15.75
CA GLY A 125 -8.75 -12.36 14.51
C GLY A 125 -7.86 -12.07 13.31
N ASP A 126 -8.43 -12.31 12.14
CA ASP A 126 -7.83 -12.02 10.85
C ASP A 126 -8.45 -10.75 10.23
N PHE A 127 -7.59 -9.91 9.66
CA PHE A 127 -7.98 -8.64 9.07
C PHE A 127 -7.56 -8.57 7.61
N PRO A 128 -8.44 -8.12 6.70
CA PRO A 128 -8.08 -8.00 5.29
C PRO A 128 -7.05 -6.88 5.08
N LEU A 129 -6.01 -7.16 4.31
CA LEU A 129 -4.99 -6.21 3.92
C LEU A 129 -5.34 -5.63 2.53
N SER A 130 -6.40 -4.80 2.48
CA SER A 130 -6.89 -4.18 1.25
C SER A 130 -6.15 -2.87 0.88
N SER A 131 -5.40 -2.33 1.82
CA SER A 131 -4.53 -1.16 1.66
C SER A 131 -3.27 -1.35 2.50
N PRO A 132 -2.17 -0.60 2.25
CA PRO A 132 -1.01 -0.64 3.14
C PRO A 132 -1.43 -0.41 4.59
N LEU A 133 -1.08 -1.32 5.46
CA LEU A 133 -1.45 -1.36 6.88
C LEU A 133 -0.19 -1.52 7.72
N ASP A 134 0.01 -0.64 8.68
CA ASP A 134 1.11 -0.75 9.64
C ASP A 134 0.68 -1.45 10.94
N VAL A 135 1.66 -1.71 11.83
CA VAL A 135 1.42 -2.43 13.09
C VAL A 135 0.45 -1.68 13.99
N MET A 136 0.60 -0.35 14.12
CA MET A 136 -0.29 0.47 14.95
C MET A 136 -1.73 0.43 14.44
N GLN A 137 -1.90 0.52 13.12
CA GLN A 137 -3.21 0.45 12.47
C GLN A 137 -3.85 -0.94 12.65
N ALA A 138 -3.07 -2.02 12.54
CA ALA A 138 -3.58 -3.38 12.77
C ALA A 138 -4.07 -3.56 14.21
N ILE A 139 -3.32 -3.05 15.20
CA ILE A 139 -3.75 -3.07 16.60
C ILE A 139 -5.02 -2.23 16.80
N ALA A 140 -5.12 -1.07 16.13
CA ALA A 140 -6.31 -0.23 16.18
C ALA A 140 -7.54 -0.94 15.57
N LEU A 141 -7.40 -1.66 14.45
CA LEU A 141 -8.46 -2.49 13.85
C LEU A 141 -8.89 -3.62 14.80
N ALA A 142 -7.95 -4.18 15.57
CA ALA A 142 -8.23 -5.16 16.62
C ALA A 142 -8.88 -4.53 17.88
N GLY A 143 -9.31 -3.25 17.82
CA GLY A 143 -9.94 -2.54 18.93
C GLY A 143 -8.98 -2.08 20.03
N GLY A 144 -7.68 -2.07 19.74
CA GLY A 144 -6.63 -1.73 20.70
C GLY A 144 -6.22 -2.88 21.61
N THR A 145 -5.24 -2.62 22.45
CA THR A 145 -4.73 -3.58 23.45
C THR A 145 -5.61 -3.59 24.71
N THR A 146 -5.67 -4.74 25.38
CA THR A 146 -6.32 -4.81 26.70
C THR A 146 -5.43 -4.19 27.79
N PRO A 147 -6.00 -3.84 28.99
CA PRO A 147 -5.21 -3.27 30.09
C PRO A 147 -4.09 -4.19 30.63
N PHE A 148 -4.16 -5.47 30.31
CA PHE A 148 -3.19 -6.49 30.78
C PHE A 148 -2.16 -6.85 29.71
N ALA A 149 -2.13 -6.16 28.59
CA ALA A 149 -1.20 -6.43 27.50
C ALA A 149 0.22 -5.96 27.85
N ALA A 150 1.20 -6.79 27.53
CA ALA A 150 2.61 -6.39 27.57
C ALA A 150 2.95 -5.61 26.29
N ILE A 151 2.52 -4.33 26.25
CA ILE A 151 2.55 -3.49 25.05
C ILE A 151 3.95 -3.20 24.49
N ASN A 152 5.00 -3.44 25.28
CA ASN A 152 6.39 -3.26 24.83
C ASN A 152 7.05 -4.58 24.38
N ASP A 153 6.33 -5.70 24.47
CA ASP A 153 6.82 -7.01 24.07
C ASP A 153 6.04 -7.59 22.87
N ILE A 154 5.41 -6.71 22.11
CA ILE A 154 4.67 -7.09 20.89
C ILE A 154 5.66 -7.60 19.85
N VAL A 155 5.27 -8.67 19.15
CA VAL A 155 6.11 -9.32 18.15
C VAL A 155 5.29 -9.54 16.88
N ILE A 156 5.86 -9.15 15.73
CA ILE A 156 5.33 -9.49 14.41
C ILE A 156 6.06 -10.75 13.93
N LEU A 157 5.33 -11.82 13.73
CA LEU A 157 5.82 -13.04 13.12
C LEU A 157 5.62 -12.97 11.61
N ARG A 158 6.71 -12.86 10.87
CA ARG A 158 6.73 -12.82 9.40
C ARG A 158 7.40 -14.04 8.84
N ARG A 159 6.81 -14.63 7.82
CA ARG A 159 7.43 -15.74 7.08
C ARG A 159 8.01 -15.24 5.78
N GLN A 160 9.33 -15.35 5.64
CA GLN A 160 10.06 -15.03 4.40
C GLN A 160 10.92 -16.22 3.98
N ASN A 161 10.84 -16.62 2.72
CA ASN A 161 11.64 -17.71 2.14
C ASN A 161 11.57 -19.02 2.95
N GLY A 162 10.41 -19.33 3.53
CA GLY A 162 10.20 -20.52 4.35
C GLY A 162 10.70 -20.40 5.79
N GLN A 163 11.40 -19.33 6.15
CA GLN A 163 11.86 -19.05 7.51
C GLN A 163 10.90 -18.07 8.21
N GLN A 164 10.71 -18.28 9.50
CA GLN A 164 9.93 -17.39 10.34
C GLN A 164 10.87 -16.40 11.04
N GLN A 165 10.57 -15.12 10.91
CA GLN A 165 11.27 -14.02 11.57
C GLN A 165 10.38 -13.38 12.61
N ALA A 166 10.97 -12.97 13.74
CA ALA A 166 10.32 -12.20 14.79
C ALA A 166 10.81 -10.75 14.70
N ILE A 167 9.89 -9.81 14.52
CA ILE A 167 10.15 -8.37 14.50
C ILE A 167 9.55 -7.80 15.78
N HIS A 168 10.38 -7.25 16.65
CA HIS A 168 9.93 -6.65 17.91
C HIS A 168 9.30 -5.28 17.67
N PHE A 169 8.27 -4.98 18.46
CA PHE A 169 7.53 -3.72 18.36
C PHE A 169 7.19 -3.19 19.77
N HIS A 170 7.72 -2.01 20.08
CA HIS A 170 7.50 -1.32 21.35
C HIS A 170 6.40 -0.28 21.20
N TYR A 171 5.17 -0.67 21.45
CA TYR A 171 3.98 0.15 21.25
C TYR A 171 4.09 1.53 21.93
N ALA A 172 4.56 1.56 23.21
CA ALA A 172 4.63 2.80 23.97
C ALA A 172 5.60 3.83 23.37
N ASP A 173 6.67 3.38 22.70
CA ASP A 173 7.63 4.27 22.08
C ASP A 173 7.09 4.85 20.77
N VAL A 174 6.52 4.01 19.94
CA VAL A 174 5.90 4.44 18.67
C VAL A 174 4.71 5.36 18.95
N ALA A 175 3.86 5.06 19.93
CA ALA A 175 2.73 5.90 20.34
C ALA A 175 3.16 7.30 20.84
N ARG A 176 4.40 7.45 21.34
CA ARG A 176 4.99 8.73 21.74
C ARG A 176 5.80 9.40 20.64
N GLY A 177 5.75 8.89 19.40
CA GLY A 177 6.51 9.40 18.27
C GLY A 177 8.00 9.04 18.30
N ARG A 178 8.41 8.06 19.11
CA ARG A 178 9.77 7.54 19.18
C ARG A 178 9.89 6.26 18.39
N GLU A 179 11.09 5.93 17.93
CA GLU A 179 11.39 4.67 17.22
C GLU A 179 10.40 4.30 16.11
N LEU A 180 9.95 5.30 15.35
CA LEU A 180 8.93 5.14 14.30
C LEU A 180 9.30 4.10 13.23
N ALA A 181 10.59 3.80 13.09
CA ALA A 181 11.07 2.75 12.18
C ALA A 181 10.55 1.34 12.54
N GLN A 182 10.13 1.11 13.80
CA GLN A 182 9.51 -0.16 14.21
C GLN A 182 8.08 -0.31 13.70
N ASN A 183 7.41 0.80 13.34
CA ASN A 183 6.05 0.74 12.80
C ASN A 183 6.09 0.33 11.32
N VAL A 184 6.49 -0.91 11.09
CA VAL A 184 6.65 -1.47 9.75
C VAL A 184 5.30 -1.71 9.09
N LEU A 185 5.28 -1.66 7.76
CA LEU A 185 4.15 -2.12 6.97
C LEU A 185 4.04 -3.64 7.06
N LEU A 186 2.82 -4.10 7.36
CA LEU A 186 2.51 -5.52 7.43
C LEU A 186 2.41 -6.11 6.02
N GLN A 187 2.74 -7.39 5.93
CA GLN A 187 2.67 -8.20 4.71
C GLN A 187 1.64 -9.31 4.89
N THR A 188 1.16 -9.84 3.77
CA THR A 188 0.25 -11.00 3.76
C THR A 188 0.81 -12.13 4.60
N GLY A 189 -0.01 -12.63 5.53
CA GLY A 189 0.36 -13.73 6.42
C GLY A 189 1.12 -13.32 7.68
N ASP A 190 1.39 -12.03 7.87
CA ASP A 190 1.98 -11.55 9.13
C ASP A 190 1.03 -11.80 10.30
N THR A 191 1.61 -12.18 11.44
CA THR A 191 0.88 -12.34 12.69
C THR A 191 1.43 -11.40 13.74
N VAL A 192 0.60 -10.46 14.18
CA VAL A 192 0.91 -9.54 15.29
C VAL A 192 0.49 -10.22 16.59
N VAL A 193 1.47 -10.55 17.44
CA VAL A 193 1.26 -11.19 18.74
C VAL A 193 1.39 -10.15 19.83
N VAL A 194 0.32 -9.96 20.61
CA VAL A 194 0.26 -9.05 21.75
C VAL A 194 0.22 -9.89 23.04
N PRO A 195 1.33 -10.01 23.79
CA PRO A 195 1.39 -10.83 25.00
C PRO A 195 0.56 -10.29 26.15
#